data_63810582e26b0dd07b5270a60164af45
#
_entry.id   63810582e26b0dd07b5270a60164af45
#
_cell.length_a   1.000
_cell.length_b   1.000
_cell.length_c   1.000
_cell.angle_alpha   90.00
_cell.angle_beta   90.00
_cell.angle_gamma   90.00
#
_symmetry.space_group_name_H-M   'P 1'
#
loop_
_entity.id
_entity.type
_entity.pdbx_description
1 polymer ?
#
loop_
_entity_poly.entity_id
_entity_poly.type
_entity_poly.pdbx_seq_one_letter_code
_entity_poly.pdbx_strand_id
1 'polypeptide(L)'
;MLRKKANGVAVGSQVSSLLKNVASHKMDRRTFLRSTGLAVGGLAAFSMTPRSVEAAASASSDAKTEIKKSVCTHCSVGCTVQAEVRDGVWVGQEPGWDSPFNLGSHCAKGSAVRELGHGERRLKYPMKLVNGTYTRVSWEQAINEIGDQMLKIRDESGPDSVYWLGSAKTNNEQSYLYRKFAAYWGTNNVDHQARICHSTTVAGVANTWGYGAMTNSYNDIHNSKAIFLIGGNPAEAHPVSLQHIMKAKEQNNAPVIVCDPRFTRTAAHADEYVRFRPGTDVALIWGILWHIFENGWEDKEFIRTRVWGMDDIKTEVAKWTPDEVERVTGTPGSQLERVARTLANNRPGTVIWCMGGTQHTNGNNNTRAYCILQLALGNMGTSGGGTNIFRGHCNVQGATDLGVLANTLPGYYGLKPGSWAHWARVWEEDLDWLKGRFATMKTKDGKDKAMMNETGIPVSRWIDGILEAKENLGQPNNTRAMVLWGHAPNSQTRQLDMKTAMEKLDL
;
A
#
# COMPACT_ATOMS: atom_id res chain seq x y z
N MET A 1 3.99 33.22 -6.85
CA MET A 1 3.56 33.89 -8.11
C MET A 1 4.33 33.26 -9.27
N LEU A 2 3.74 32.29 -9.95
CA LEU A 2 4.37 31.60 -11.09
C LEU A 2 3.72 32.13 -12.38
N ARG A 3 4.45 32.89 -13.17
CA ARG A 3 4.02 33.30 -14.51
C ARG A 3 4.37 32.16 -15.51
N LYS A 4 3.34 31.63 -16.15
CA LYS A 4 3.46 30.80 -17.36
C LYS A 4 3.80 31.72 -18.54
N LYS A 5 4.89 31.47 -19.24
CA LYS A 5 5.08 31.95 -20.63
C LYS A 5 4.42 30.93 -21.56
N ALA A 6 3.39 31.35 -22.25
CA ALA A 6 2.78 30.63 -23.36
C ALA A 6 3.29 31.25 -24.67
N ASN A 7 4.06 30.45 -25.42
CA ASN A 7 4.24 30.69 -26.84
C ASN A 7 3.24 29.80 -27.58
N GLY A 8 2.12 30.34 -27.98
CA GLY A 8 1.12 29.66 -28.80
C GLY A 8 0.72 30.58 -29.91
N VAL A 9 0.88 30.12 -31.13
CA VAL A 9 0.42 30.75 -32.37
C VAL A 9 -1.09 30.93 -32.31
N ALA A 10 -1.54 32.16 -32.66
CA ALA A 10 -2.93 32.55 -32.57
C ALA A 10 -3.83 31.79 -33.58
N VAL A 11 -4.69 30.94 -33.05
CA VAL A 11 -5.90 30.42 -33.76
C VAL A 11 -7.16 31.02 -33.10
N GLY A 12 -7.03 32.25 -32.55
CA GLY A 12 -8.07 32.85 -31.71
C GLY A 12 -9.04 33.82 -32.41
N SER A 13 -8.82 34.23 -33.68
CA SER A 13 -9.61 35.32 -34.26
C SER A 13 -10.89 34.88 -35.00
N GLN A 14 -11.04 33.65 -35.40
CA GLN A 14 -12.26 33.19 -36.11
C GLN A 14 -13.35 32.64 -35.18
N VAL A 15 -12.97 32.07 -34.02
CA VAL A 15 -13.96 31.58 -33.06
C VAL A 15 -14.59 32.68 -32.23
N SER A 16 -13.88 33.77 -31.96
CA SER A 16 -14.42 34.91 -31.21
C SER A 16 -15.42 35.76 -31.99
N SER A 17 -15.31 35.79 -33.33
CA SER A 17 -16.29 36.48 -34.18
C SER A 17 -17.60 35.68 -34.32
N LEU A 18 -17.55 34.36 -34.34
CA LEU A 18 -18.73 33.51 -34.36
C LEU A 18 -19.51 33.55 -33.03
N LEU A 19 -18.82 33.61 -31.89
CA LEU A 19 -19.46 33.71 -30.58
C LEU A 19 -20.11 35.08 -30.32
N LYS A 20 -19.59 36.18 -30.90
CA LYS A 20 -20.20 37.50 -30.79
C LYS A 20 -21.49 37.62 -31.58
N ASN A 21 -21.63 36.93 -32.69
CA ASN A 21 -22.85 36.95 -33.51
C ASN A 21 -23.99 36.08 -32.93
N VAL A 22 -23.68 35.10 -32.09
CA VAL A 22 -24.69 34.27 -31.43
C VAL A 22 -25.29 34.98 -30.18
N ALA A 23 -24.56 35.88 -29.55
CA ALA A 23 -24.99 36.55 -28.31
C ALA A 23 -25.97 37.71 -28.53
N SER A 24 -26.22 38.14 -29.78
CA SER A 24 -27.06 39.32 -30.07
C SER A 24 -28.51 38.99 -30.50
N HIS A 25 -28.91 37.74 -30.67
CA HIS A 25 -30.27 37.38 -31.03
C HIS A 25 -31.03 36.77 -29.84
N LYS A 26 -32.15 37.35 -29.48
CA LYS A 26 -33.11 36.76 -28.55
C LYS A 26 -33.72 35.50 -29.20
N MET A 27 -33.16 34.33 -28.84
CA MET A 27 -33.73 33.05 -29.27
C MET A 27 -34.83 32.60 -28.30
N ASP A 28 -35.99 32.21 -28.84
CA ASP A 28 -37.00 31.53 -28.05
C ASP A 28 -36.61 30.08 -27.73
N ARG A 29 -37.27 29.48 -26.76
CA ARG A 29 -36.98 28.14 -26.24
C ARG A 29 -37.08 27.06 -27.34
N ARG A 30 -37.92 27.24 -28.36
CA ARG A 30 -38.14 26.25 -29.42
C ARG A 30 -37.04 26.33 -30.49
N THR A 31 -36.54 27.50 -30.77
CA THR A 31 -35.42 27.74 -31.71
C THR A 31 -34.11 27.24 -31.07
N PHE A 32 -33.93 27.43 -29.75
CA PHE A 32 -32.78 26.87 -29.02
C PHE A 32 -32.75 25.33 -29.08
N LEU A 33 -33.87 24.64 -28.83
CA LEU A 33 -33.94 23.19 -28.87
C LEU A 33 -33.74 22.60 -30.29
N ARG A 34 -34.19 23.34 -31.33
CA ARG A 34 -33.96 22.93 -32.72
C ARG A 34 -32.50 23.10 -33.14
N SER A 35 -31.86 24.17 -32.73
CA SER A 35 -30.45 24.45 -33.06
C SER A 35 -29.49 23.55 -32.29
N THR A 36 -29.79 23.19 -31.02
CA THR A 36 -28.99 22.23 -30.27
C THR A 36 -29.13 20.79 -30.78
N GLY A 37 -30.31 20.36 -31.27
CA GLY A 37 -30.50 19.07 -31.90
C GLY A 37 -29.67 18.92 -33.17
N LEU A 38 -29.58 19.97 -34.02
CA LEU A 38 -28.75 20.00 -35.23
C LEU A 38 -27.24 20.07 -34.89
N ALA A 39 -26.86 20.77 -33.84
CA ALA A 39 -25.46 20.83 -33.40
C ALA A 39 -24.96 19.49 -32.82
N VAL A 40 -25.79 18.77 -32.04
CA VAL A 40 -25.46 17.45 -31.51
C VAL A 40 -25.45 16.40 -32.63
N GLY A 41 -26.39 16.45 -33.58
CA GLY A 41 -26.38 15.57 -34.76
C GLY A 41 -25.17 15.83 -35.69
N GLY A 42 -24.78 17.08 -35.86
CA GLY A 42 -23.59 17.46 -36.65
C GLY A 42 -22.28 17.03 -35.96
N LEU A 43 -22.16 17.16 -34.64
CA LEU A 43 -21.01 16.68 -33.86
C LEU A 43 -20.92 15.15 -33.86
N ALA A 44 -22.04 14.42 -33.79
CA ALA A 44 -22.07 12.96 -33.89
C ALA A 44 -21.67 12.47 -35.28
N ALA A 45 -22.07 13.16 -36.36
CA ALA A 45 -21.65 12.83 -37.73
C ALA A 45 -20.15 13.12 -37.95
N PHE A 46 -19.58 14.14 -37.31
CA PHE A 46 -18.14 14.43 -37.39
C PHE A 46 -17.29 13.46 -36.57
N SER A 47 -17.85 12.81 -35.54
CA SER A 47 -17.14 11.80 -34.75
C SER A 47 -17.13 10.40 -35.38
N MET A 48 -17.91 10.16 -36.43
CA MET A 48 -17.97 8.88 -37.13
C MET A 48 -17.06 8.77 -38.38
N THR A 49 -16.40 9.82 -38.78
CA THR A 49 -15.32 9.70 -39.77
C THR A 49 -14.06 9.28 -39.00
N PRO A 50 -13.46 8.11 -39.33
CA PRO A 50 -12.16 7.80 -38.77
C PRO A 50 -11.17 8.86 -39.26
N ARG A 51 -10.88 9.86 -38.44
CA ARG A 51 -9.69 10.65 -38.62
C ARG A 51 -8.54 9.69 -38.38
N SER A 52 -7.97 9.19 -39.46
CA SER A 52 -6.57 8.82 -39.47
C SER A 52 -5.81 10.07 -39.01
N VAL A 53 -5.46 10.14 -37.74
CA VAL A 53 -4.40 11.02 -37.31
C VAL A 53 -3.16 10.42 -37.94
N GLU A 54 -2.79 10.92 -39.09
CA GLU A 54 -1.42 10.80 -39.56
C GLU A 54 -0.57 11.50 -38.51
N ALA A 55 -0.16 10.73 -37.48
CA ALA A 55 0.96 11.08 -36.67
C ALA A 55 2.11 11.29 -37.63
N ALA A 56 2.71 12.46 -37.62
CA ALA A 56 3.80 12.87 -38.51
C ALA A 56 4.78 11.69 -38.68
N ALA A 57 4.70 11.03 -39.82
CA ALA A 57 5.59 9.99 -40.22
C ALA A 57 6.95 10.59 -40.56
N SER A 58 7.82 10.64 -39.59
CA SER A 58 9.26 10.69 -39.78
C SER A 58 9.99 9.83 -38.76
N ALA A 59 9.52 8.60 -38.60
CA ALA A 59 10.30 7.52 -38.01
C ALA A 59 10.38 6.40 -39.03
N SER A 60 11.55 5.86 -39.31
CA SER A 60 11.78 4.77 -40.22
C SER A 60 10.74 3.67 -40.03
N SER A 61 10.15 3.20 -41.13
CA SER A 61 9.08 2.21 -41.18
C SER A 61 9.45 0.83 -40.63
N ASP A 62 10.68 0.64 -40.12
CA ASP A 62 11.23 -0.65 -39.70
C ASP A 62 11.40 -0.79 -38.17
N ALA A 63 11.03 0.22 -37.38
CA ALA A 63 11.15 0.13 -35.93
C ALA A 63 10.12 -0.86 -35.35
N LYS A 64 10.59 -2.04 -34.91
CA LYS A 64 9.77 -3.09 -34.33
C LYS A 64 9.20 -2.64 -32.98
N THR A 65 7.90 -2.55 -32.88
CA THR A 65 7.22 -2.33 -31.59
C THR A 65 7.15 -3.64 -30.81
N GLU A 66 7.66 -3.65 -29.60
CA GLU A 66 7.56 -4.78 -28.69
C GLU A 66 6.53 -4.48 -27.58
N ILE A 67 5.74 -5.48 -27.21
CA ILE A 67 4.84 -5.39 -26.05
C ILE A 67 5.53 -6.03 -24.85
N LYS A 68 5.74 -5.25 -23.80
CA LYS A 68 6.29 -5.72 -22.53
C LYS A 68 5.21 -5.63 -21.45
N LYS A 69 4.95 -6.74 -20.76
CA LYS A 69 4.05 -6.74 -19.60
C LYS A 69 4.79 -6.26 -18.36
N SER A 70 4.13 -5.41 -17.59
CA SER A 70 4.63 -4.90 -16.31
C SER A 70 3.46 -4.69 -15.34
N VAL A 71 3.74 -4.14 -14.17
CA VAL A 71 2.77 -3.88 -13.12
C VAL A 71 2.75 -2.39 -12.79
N CYS A 72 1.55 -1.83 -12.63
CA CYS A 72 1.36 -0.46 -12.16
C CYS A 72 1.97 -0.27 -10.77
N THR A 73 2.75 0.79 -10.60
CA THR A 73 3.52 1.06 -9.38
C THR A 73 2.77 1.89 -8.34
N HIS A 74 1.46 2.17 -8.50
CA HIS A 74 0.75 3.10 -7.62
C HIS A 74 0.16 2.45 -6.38
N CYS A 75 -0.69 1.44 -6.52
CA CYS A 75 -1.37 0.82 -5.38
C CYS A 75 -1.32 -0.71 -5.42
N SER A 76 -1.78 -1.33 -4.35
CA SER A 76 -1.71 -2.79 -4.16
C SER A 76 -2.64 -3.61 -5.06
N VAL A 77 -3.50 -3.00 -5.86
CA VAL A 77 -4.31 -3.76 -6.85
C VAL A 77 -3.42 -4.52 -7.83
N GLY A 78 -2.23 -3.97 -8.12
CA GLY A 78 -1.28 -4.67 -8.99
C GLY A 78 -1.74 -4.76 -10.45
N CYS A 79 -2.42 -3.73 -10.95
CA CYS A 79 -2.91 -3.69 -12.33
C CYS A 79 -1.80 -3.99 -13.33
N THR A 80 -2.03 -4.94 -14.23
CA THR A 80 -1.11 -5.24 -15.32
C THR A 80 -1.13 -4.13 -16.36
N VAL A 81 0.06 -3.72 -16.79
CA VAL A 81 0.32 -2.74 -17.83
C VAL A 81 0.98 -3.44 -19.00
N GLN A 82 0.50 -3.21 -20.22
CA GLN A 82 1.16 -3.57 -21.46
C GLN A 82 1.88 -2.33 -22.00
N ALA A 83 3.19 -2.32 -21.87
CA ALA A 83 4.02 -1.22 -22.37
C ALA A 83 4.38 -1.47 -23.84
N GLU A 84 4.11 -0.50 -24.68
CA GLU A 84 4.57 -0.48 -26.08
C GLU A 84 5.97 0.14 -26.11
N VAL A 85 6.96 -0.67 -26.49
CA VAL A 85 8.36 -0.28 -26.53
C VAL A 85 8.84 -0.25 -27.97
N ARG A 86 9.41 0.88 -28.39
CA ARG A 86 10.02 1.07 -29.70
C ARG A 86 11.43 1.56 -29.52
N ASP A 87 12.39 0.84 -30.08
CA ASP A 87 13.83 1.16 -29.97
C ASP A 87 14.26 1.40 -28.50
N GLY A 88 13.78 0.56 -27.57
CA GLY A 88 14.09 0.68 -26.15
C GLY A 88 13.35 1.80 -25.41
N VAL A 89 12.51 2.58 -26.09
CA VAL A 89 11.70 3.65 -25.49
C VAL A 89 10.27 3.21 -25.29
N TRP A 90 9.74 3.44 -24.08
CA TRP A 90 8.32 3.21 -23.78
C TRP A 90 7.46 4.33 -24.38
N VAL A 91 6.85 4.05 -25.54
CA VAL A 91 6.11 5.04 -26.35
C VAL A 91 4.61 5.09 -26.05
N GLY A 92 4.01 3.96 -25.72
CA GLY A 92 2.59 3.84 -25.43
C GLY A 92 2.28 2.83 -24.33
N GLN A 93 1.06 2.82 -23.82
CA GLN A 93 0.62 1.78 -22.89
C GLN A 93 -0.87 1.50 -22.98
N GLU A 94 -1.18 0.23 -22.73
CA GLU A 94 -2.52 -0.29 -22.58
C GLU A 94 -2.68 -1.05 -21.27
N PRO A 95 -3.90 -1.23 -20.74
CA PRO A 95 -4.13 -2.15 -19.63
C PRO A 95 -3.87 -3.59 -20.05
N GLY A 96 -3.53 -4.46 -19.12
CA GLY A 96 -3.47 -5.90 -19.36
C GLY A 96 -4.88 -6.46 -19.57
N TRP A 97 -5.25 -6.74 -20.80
CA TRP A 97 -6.59 -7.22 -21.17
C TRP A 97 -6.89 -8.60 -20.63
N ASP A 98 -5.88 -9.44 -20.49
CA ASP A 98 -5.93 -10.80 -19.96
C ASP A 98 -5.66 -10.89 -18.45
N SER A 99 -5.50 -9.75 -17.79
CA SER A 99 -5.19 -9.71 -16.37
C SER A 99 -6.44 -9.96 -15.49
N PRO A 100 -6.41 -10.94 -14.60
CA PRO A 100 -7.53 -11.19 -13.68
C PRO A 100 -7.69 -10.09 -12.62
N PHE A 101 -6.68 -9.25 -12.41
CA PHE A 101 -6.69 -8.21 -11.37
C PHE A 101 -7.35 -6.91 -11.84
N ASN A 102 -7.04 -6.45 -13.02
CA ASN A 102 -7.58 -5.19 -13.55
C ASN A 102 -8.56 -5.33 -14.71
N LEU A 103 -8.82 -6.56 -15.18
CA LEU A 103 -9.88 -6.88 -16.17
C LEU A 103 -9.90 -5.91 -17.37
N GLY A 104 -8.73 -5.60 -17.92
CA GLY A 104 -8.60 -4.68 -19.03
C GLY A 104 -8.85 -3.21 -18.69
N SER A 105 -8.69 -2.79 -17.42
CA SER A 105 -8.95 -1.41 -17.00
C SER A 105 -7.77 -0.77 -16.30
N HIS A 106 -7.68 0.56 -16.43
CA HIS A 106 -6.83 1.42 -15.59
C HIS A 106 -7.65 2.51 -14.91
N CYS A 107 -7.23 2.96 -13.75
CA CYS A 107 -7.64 4.26 -13.20
C CYS A 107 -6.71 5.37 -13.74
N ALA A 108 -7.04 6.63 -13.46
CA ALA A 108 -6.24 7.78 -13.89
C ALA A 108 -4.75 7.69 -13.51
N LYS A 109 -4.43 7.08 -12.35
CA LYS A 109 -3.04 6.86 -11.92
C LYS A 109 -2.34 5.80 -12.80
N GLY A 110 -3.04 4.70 -13.08
CA GLY A 110 -2.50 3.60 -13.90
C GLY A 110 -2.24 4.03 -15.34
N SER A 111 -3.13 4.82 -15.94
CA SER A 111 -2.95 5.35 -17.30
C SER A 111 -1.80 6.34 -17.42
N ALA A 112 -1.36 6.96 -16.31
CA ALA A 112 -0.25 7.91 -16.28
C ALA A 112 1.09 7.27 -15.80
N VAL A 113 1.16 5.95 -15.61
CA VAL A 113 2.36 5.32 -15.01
C VAL A 113 3.60 5.47 -15.89
N ARG A 114 3.46 5.56 -17.20
CA ARG A 114 4.54 5.80 -18.15
C ARG A 114 5.34 7.07 -17.81
N GLU A 115 4.66 8.13 -17.34
CA GLU A 115 5.30 9.41 -16.99
C GLU A 115 6.34 9.28 -15.86
N LEU A 116 6.21 8.26 -15.01
CA LEU A 116 7.19 7.97 -13.95
C LEU A 116 8.51 7.44 -14.54
N GLY A 117 8.47 6.75 -15.67
CA GLY A 117 9.63 6.17 -16.34
C GLY A 117 10.35 7.14 -17.27
N HIS A 118 9.61 7.99 -17.95
CA HIS A 118 10.11 8.81 -19.07
C HIS A 118 9.82 10.31 -18.95
N GLY A 119 9.31 10.77 -17.80
CA GLY A 119 9.08 12.19 -17.56
C GLY A 119 10.36 13.02 -17.63
N GLU A 120 10.26 14.26 -18.08
CA GLU A 120 11.40 15.20 -18.21
C GLU A 120 12.19 15.39 -16.91
N ARG A 121 11.50 15.25 -15.76
CA ARG A 121 12.07 15.43 -14.42
C ARG A 121 12.80 14.18 -13.89
N ARG A 122 12.80 13.07 -14.64
CA ARG A 122 13.46 11.86 -14.20
C ARG A 122 14.98 12.06 -14.21
N LEU A 123 15.64 11.72 -13.08
CA LEU A 123 17.10 11.72 -12.98
C LEU A 123 17.67 10.64 -13.93
N LYS A 124 18.65 11.02 -14.72
CA LYS A 124 19.32 10.15 -15.71
C LYS A 124 20.75 9.81 -15.31
N TYR A 125 21.30 10.53 -14.37
CA TYR A 125 22.70 10.42 -13.94
C TYR A 125 22.80 10.58 -12.43
N PRO A 126 23.85 10.03 -11.78
CA PRO A 126 24.15 10.34 -10.39
C PRO A 126 24.44 11.82 -10.21
N MET A 127 23.97 12.34 -9.08
CA MET A 127 24.14 13.74 -8.70
C MET A 127 24.74 13.82 -7.31
N LYS A 128 25.76 14.66 -7.12
CA LYS A 128 26.36 14.95 -5.82
C LYS A 128 26.05 16.38 -5.41
N LEU A 129 25.66 16.58 -4.15
CA LEU A 129 25.48 17.93 -3.59
C LEU A 129 26.85 18.54 -3.30
N VAL A 130 27.22 19.61 -4.02
CA VAL A 130 28.46 20.35 -3.84
C VAL A 130 28.12 21.81 -3.61
N ASN A 131 28.48 22.35 -2.47
CA ASN A 131 28.19 23.77 -2.10
C ASN A 131 26.72 24.17 -2.32
N GLY A 132 25.78 23.32 -1.93
CA GLY A 132 24.35 23.56 -2.06
C GLY A 132 23.76 23.36 -3.48
N THR A 133 24.56 22.91 -4.45
CA THR A 133 24.13 22.65 -5.82
C THR A 133 24.36 21.20 -6.20
N TYR A 134 23.31 20.56 -6.77
CA TYR A 134 23.43 19.19 -7.30
C TYR A 134 24.24 19.19 -8.60
N THR A 135 25.40 18.56 -8.56
CA THR A 135 26.34 18.46 -9.69
C THR A 135 26.36 17.01 -10.20
N ARG A 136 26.32 16.83 -11.51
CA ARG A 136 26.44 15.51 -12.14
C ARG A 136 27.80 14.91 -11.91
N VAL A 137 27.85 13.62 -11.55
CA VAL A 137 29.06 12.82 -11.43
C VAL A 137 28.93 11.54 -12.27
N SER A 138 30.05 10.82 -12.51
CA SER A 138 29.99 9.50 -13.13
C SER A 138 29.47 8.44 -12.15
N TRP A 139 28.98 7.30 -12.68
CA TRP A 139 28.63 6.16 -11.85
C TRP A 139 29.83 5.62 -11.07
N GLU A 140 31.00 5.53 -11.71
CA GLU A 140 32.21 5.07 -11.06
C GLU A 140 32.59 5.97 -9.88
N GLN A 141 32.60 7.28 -10.10
CA GLN A 141 32.84 8.25 -9.02
C GLN A 141 31.85 8.12 -7.89
N ALA A 142 30.55 8.05 -8.21
CA ALA A 142 29.50 7.94 -7.18
C ALA A 142 29.64 6.66 -6.36
N ILE A 143 29.87 5.51 -7.00
CA ILE A 143 29.99 4.22 -6.32
C ILE A 143 31.22 4.20 -5.43
N ASN A 144 32.36 4.64 -5.92
CA ASN A 144 33.60 4.64 -5.15
C ASN A 144 33.55 5.60 -3.97
N GLU A 145 33.15 6.86 -4.17
CA GLU A 145 33.03 7.84 -3.07
C GLU A 145 32.03 7.42 -1.98
N ILE A 146 30.86 6.89 -2.37
CA ILE A 146 29.88 6.41 -1.42
C ILE A 146 30.42 5.17 -0.68
N GLY A 147 31.02 4.22 -1.41
CA GLY A 147 31.58 3.01 -0.86
C GLY A 147 32.67 3.30 0.18
N ASP A 148 33.62 4.16 -0.17
CA ASP A 148 34.74 4.55 0.70
C ASP A 148 34.23 5.23 1.98
N GLN A 149 33.27 6.16 1.85
CA GLN A 149 32.67 6.82 3.03
C GLN A 149 31.88 5.85 3.91
N MET A 150 31.10 4.96 3.33
CA MET A 150 30.36 3.95 4.08
C MET A 150 31.29 3.00 4.82
N LEU A 151 32.35 2.51 4.18
CA LEU A 151 33.35 1.65 4.81
C LEU A 151 34.06 2.37 5.96
N LYS A 152 34.46 3.62 5.76
CA LYS A 152 35.03 4.46 6.83
C LYS A 152 34.11 4.59 8.03
N ILE A 153 32.83 4.93 7.81
CA ILE A 153 31.82 5.04 8.88
C ILE A 153 31.66 3.69 9.61
N ARG A 154 31.64 2.58 8.87
CA ARG A 154 31.55 1.24 9.43
C ARG A 154 32.78 0.88 10.29
N ASP A 155 33.96 1.24 9.86
CA ASP A 155 35.20 0.96 10.60
C ASP A 155 35.30 1.81 11.87
N GLU A 156 34.85 3.06 11.84
CA GLU A 156 34.83 3.97 12.98
C GLU A 156 33.71 3.68 14.00
N SER A 157 32.54 3.29 13.53
CA SER A 157 31.30 3.26 14.34
C SER A 157 30.49 1.95 14.23
N GLY A 158 31.02 0.95 13.54
CA GLY A 158 30.37 -0.33 13.35
C GLY A 158 29.25 -0.32 12.30
N PRO A 159 28.76 -1.51 11.92
CA PRO A 159 27.78 -1.67 10.84
C PRO A 159 26.40 -1.05 11.14
N ASP A 160 26.01 -0.97 12.41
CA ASP A 160 24.72 -0.43 12.84
C ASP A 160 24.62 1.10 12.73
N SER A 161 25.75 1.78 12.45
CA SER A 161 25.77 3.22 12.19
C SER A 161 25.26 3.61 10.78
N VAL A 162 24.96 2.64 9.92
CA VAL A 162 24.33 2.85 8.61
C VAL A 162 22.90 2.33 8.64
N TYR A 163 21.93 3.21 8.33
CA TYR A 163 20.54 2.87 8.27
C TYR A 163 20.08 2.61 6.82
N TRP A 164 19.41 1.49 6.59
CA TRP A 164 18.97 1.04 5.28
C TRP A 164 17.46 1.21 5.12
N LEU A 165 17.02 2.32 4.53
CA LEU A 165 15.61 2.62 4.35
C LEU A 165 15.14 2.16 2.97
N GLY A 166 14.49 1.00 2.96
CA GLY A 166 13.92 0.37 1.77
C GLY A 166 12.56 0.92 1.38
N SER A 167 11.92 0.27 0.43
CA SER A 167 10.70 0.76 -0.19
C SER A 167 9.63 -0.31 -0.38
N ALA A 168 8.37 0.13 -0.28
CA ALA A 168 7.20 -0.60 -0.74
C ALA A 168 6.96 -0.50 -2.27
N LYS A 169 7.88 0.14 -3.01
CA LYS A 169 7.82 0.35 -4.47
C LYS A 169 8.83 -0.50 -5.24
N THR A 170 9.76 -1.16 -4.55
CA THR A 170 10.70 -2.10 -5.15
C THR A 170 10.00 -3.41 -5.52
N ASN A 171 10.49 -4.11 -6.54
CA ASN A 171 10.03 -5.46 -6.86
C ASN A 171 10.56 -6.48 -5.83
N ASN A 172 10.17 -7.74 -5.95
CA ASN A 172 10.54 -8.78 -4.99
C ASN A 172 12.04 -9.07 -5.01
N GLU A 173 12.63 -9.12 -6.19
CA GLU A 173 14.06 -9.37 -6.39
C GLU A 173 14.89 -8.26 -5.75
N GLN A 174 14.52 -7.00 -5.97
CA GLN A 174 15.19 -5.85 -5.35
C GLN A 174 15.05 -5.89 -3.82
N SER A 175 13.87 -6.21 -3.31
CA SER A 175 13.60 -6.30 -1.87
C SER A 175 14.45 -7.41 -1.22
N TYR A 176 14.52 -8.57 -1.85
CA TYR A 176 15.33 -9.70 -1.40
C TYR A 176 16.83 -9.35 -1.36
N LEU A 177 17.34 -8.80 -2.46
CA LEU A 177 18.75 -8.38 -2.53
C LEU A 177 19.07 -7.29 -1.51
N TYR A 178 18.17 -6.33 -1.31
CA TYR A 178 18.34 -5.27 -0.34
C TYR A 178 18.45 -5.80 1.10
N ARG A 179 17.58 -6.73 1.48
CA ARG A 179 17.65 -7.38 2.79
C ARG A 179 18.90 -8.24 2.96
N LYS A 180 19.27 -9.02 1.93
CA LYS A 180 20.51 -9.81 1.91
C LYS A 180 21.72 -8.90 2.05
N PHE A 181 21.76 -7.79 1.33
CA PHE A 181 22.85 -6.83 1.38
C PHE A 181 23.01 -6.22 2.79
N ALA A 182 21.91 -5.81 3.43
CA ALA A 182 21.95 -5.31 4.81
C ALA A 182 22.48 -6.38 5.80
N ALA A 183 22.11 -7.66 5.60
CA ALA A 183 22.63 -8.75 6.42
C ALA A 183 24.14 -8.97 6.21
N TYR A 184 24.62 -8.90 4.96
CA TYR A 184 26.05 -9.01 4.62
C TYR A 184 26.85 -7.79 5.07
N TRP A 185 26.22 -6.61 5.12
CA TRP A 185 26.77 -5.43 5.75
C TRP A 185 26.96 -5.63 7.27
N GLY A 186 26.08 -6.36 7.92
CA GLY A 186 26.13 -6.71 9.33
C GLY A 186 25.17 -5.94 10.22
N THR A 187 24.02 -5.53 9.69
CA THR A 187 23.01 -4.77 10.46
C THR A 187 21.58 -5.24 10.24
N ASN A 188 20.74 -5.06 11.26
CA ASN A 188 19.29 -5.14 11.19
C ASN A 188 18.62 -3.75 11.14
N ASN A 189 19.39 -2.67 11.02
CA ASN A 189 18.87 -1.32 10.81
C ASN A 189 18.38 -1.17 9.36
N VAL A 190 17.38 -1.95 9.00
CA VAL A 190 16.72 -1.99 7.69
C VAL A 190 15.21 -2.03 7.89
N ASP A 191 14.47 -1.13 7.26
CA ASP A 191 13.01 -1.10 7.38
C ASP A 191 12.39 -0.39 6.15
N HIS A 192 11.06 -0.40 6.02
CA HIS A 192 10.36 0.30 4.93
C HIS A 192 8.97 0.80 5.34
N GLN A 193 8.22 1.39 4.39
CA GLN A 193 6.92 2.02 4.65
C GLN A 193 5.89 1.10 5.32
N ALA A 194 6.01 -0.23 5.22
CA ALA A 194 5.07 -1.14 5.88
C ALA A 194 4.97 -0.89 7.39
N ARG A 195 6.08 -0.45 8.02
CA ARG A 195 6.14 -0.15 9.45
C ARG A 195 5.19 0.96 9.87
N ILE A 196 5.03 1.98 9.06
CA ILE A 196 4.14 3.13 9.31
C ILE A 196 2.81 3.02 8.57
N CYS A 197 2.62 1.94 7.80
CA CYS A 197 1.41 1.64 7.04
C CYS A 197 0.56 0.61 7.78
N HIS A 198 0.83 -0.67 7.54
CA HIS A 198 0.06 -1.80 8.04
C HIS A 198 0.80 -2.67 9.08
N SER A 199 1.74 -2.11 9.86
CA SER A 199 2.44 -2.90 10.88
C SER A 199 1.49 -3.49 11.92
N THR A 200 0.49 -2.74 12.34
CA THR A 200 -0.55 -3.22 13.26
C THR A 200 -1.45 -4.28 12.63
N THR A 201 -1.73 -4.19 11.33
CA THR A 201 -2.36 -5.27 10.57
C THR A 201 -1.50 -6.53 10.58
N VAL A 202 -0.21 -6.41 10.21
CA VAL A 202 0.71 -7.56 10.19
C VAL A 202 0.76 -8.23 11.56
N ALA A 203 0.91 -7.43 12.63
CA ALA A 203 0.95 -7.96 13.99
C ALA A 203 -0.38 -8.61 14.40
N GLY A 204 -1.51 -7.95 14.16
CA GLY A 204 -2.84 -8.46 14.53
C GLY A 204 -3.20 -9.74 13.80
N VAL A 205 -2.98 -9.80 12.49
CA VAL A 205 -3.27 -10.96 11.65
C VAL A 205 -2.31 -12.12 11.96
N ALA A 206 -1.01 -11.84 12.09
CA ALA A 206 -0.02 -12.85 12.44
C ALA A 206 -0.25 -13.46 13.84
N ASN A 207 -0.69 -12.65 14.79
CA ASN A 207 -1.07 -13.14 16.13
C ASN A 207 -2.38 -13.93 16.15
N THR A 208 -3.11 -13.96 15.04
CA THR A 208 -4.36 -14.73 14.93
C THR A 208 -4.14 -16.07 14.23
N TRP A 209 -3.41 -16.09 13.09
CA TRP A 209 -3.16 -17.34 12.34
C TRP A 209 -1.77 -17.46 11.72
N GLY A 210 -0.78 -16.72 12.20
CA GLY A 210 0.64 -16.94 11.89
C GLY A 210 1.23 -16.02 10.81
N TYR A 211 0.47 -15.61 9.79
CA TYR A 211 0.96 -14.74 8.72
C TYR A 211 0.21 -13.43 8.65
N GLY A 212 0.93 -12.33 8.54
CA GLY A 212 0.38 -10.97 8.48
C GLY A 212 0.05 -10.49 7.07
N ALA A 213 -0.50 -11.36 6.21
CA ALA A 213 -0.76 -11.09 4.81
C ALA A 213 -2.26 -11.15 4.46
N MET A 214 -2.63 -10.54 3.33
CA MET A 214 -3.94 -10.72 2.70
C MET A 214 -4.14 -12.21 2.38
N THR A 215 -5.28 -12.78 2.75
CA THR A 215 -5.49 -14.22 2.67
C THR A 215 -5.96 -14.71 1.29
N ASN A 216 -6.65 -13.84 0.54
CA ASN A 216 -7.17 -14.12 -0.78
C ASN A 216 -6.66 -13.07 -1.77
N SER A 217 -6.89 -13.23 -3.04
CA SER A 217 -6.51 -12.26 -4.06
C SER A 217 -7.66 -11.31 -4.41
N TYR A 218 -7.35 -10.17 -5.07
CA TYR A 218 -8.38 -9.21 -5.49
C TYR A 218 -9.45 -9.83 -6.37
N ASN A 219 -9.07 -10.70 -7.30
CA ASN A 219 -10.02 -11.38 -8.18
C ASN A 219 -10.91 -12.40 -7.46
N ASP A 220 -10.52 -12.88 -6.29
CA ASP A 220 -11.37 -13.78 -5.50
C ASP A 220 -12.54 -13.06 -4.81
N ILE A 221 -12.48 -11.73 -4.65
CA ILE A 221 -13.54 -10.94 -4.02
C ILE A 221 -14.88 -11.11 -4.76
N HIS A 222 -14.87 -11.30 -6.09
CA HIS A 222 -16.12 -11.50 -6.83
C HIS A 222 -16.87 -12.80 -6.50
N ASN A 223 -16.23 -13.74 -5.81
CA ASN A 223 -16.86 -14.96 -5.30
C ASN A 223 -17.56 -14.77 -3.96
N SER A 224 -17.39 -13.61 -3.32
CA SER A 224 -18.02 -13.32 -2.02
C SER A 224 -19.53 -13.22 -2.15
N LYS A 225 -20.25 -13.69 -1.11
CA LYS A 225 -21.70 -13.55 -0.95
C LYS A 225 -22.09 -12.43 0.01
N ALA A 226 -21.13 -11.88 0.76
CA ALA A 226 -21.25 -10.62 1.51
C ALA A 226 -19.90 -9.94 1.58
N ILE A 227 -19.87 -8.61 1.54
CA ILE A 227 -18.65 -7.81 1.64
C ILE A 227 -18.81 -6.85 2.82
N PHE A 228 -17.96 -7.01 3.83
CA PHE A 228 -17.87 -6.11 4.97
C PHE A 228 -16.59 -5.27 4.85
N LEU A 229 -16.74 -3.98 4.58
CA LEU A 229 -15.63 -3.06 4.38
C LEU A 229 -15.58 -2.07 5.55
N ILE A 230 -14.45 -2.04 6.28
CA ILE A 230 -14.25 -1.19 7.43
C ILE A 230 -12.95 -0.38 7.33
N GLY A 231 -13.04 0.93 7.48
CA GLY A 231 -11.86 1.81 7.47
C GLY A 231 -11.09 1.81 6.15
N GLY A 232 -11.80 1.73 5.02
CA GLY A 232 -11.23 1.75 3.68
C GLY A 232 -12.08 2.51 2.68
N ASN A 233 -11.44 3.16 1.70
CA ASN A 233 -12.12 3.88 0.63
C ASN A 233 -11.54 3.48 -0.75
N PRO A 234 -11.75 2.23 -1.19
CA PRO A 234 -11.21 1.74 -2.46
C PRO A 234 -11.67 2.53 -3.68
N ALA A 235 -12.84 3.16 -3.68
CA ALA A 235 -13.28 4.00 -4.80
C ALA A 235 -12.31 5.15 -5.12
N GLU A 236 -11.57 5.64 -4.13
CA GLU A 236 -10.55 6.67 -4.31
C GLU A 236 -9.13 6.10 -4.32
N ALA A 237 -8.80 5.21 -3.39
CA ALA A 237 -7.44 4.71 -3.19
C ALA A 237 -7.08 3.54 -4.13
N HIS A 238 -8.03 2.65 -4.41
CA HIS A 238 -7.86 1.42 -5.19
C HIS A 238 -8.95 1.26 -6.27
N PRO A 239 -9.17 2.24 -7.16
CA PRO A 239 -10.40 2.33 -7.96
C PRO A 239 -10.73 1.07 -8.76
N VAL A 240 -9.71 0.42 -9.32
CA VAL A 240 -9.90 -0.78 -10.14
C VAL A 240 -10.41 -1.98 -9.34
N SER A 241 -10.15 -2.03 -8.03
CA SER A 241 -10.66 -3.10 -7.17
C SER A 241 -12.20 -3.10 -7.03
N LEU A 242 -12.84 -1.95 -7.27
CA LEU A 242 -14.31 -1.87 -7.26
C LEU A 242 -14.96 -2.80 -8.28
N GLN A 243 -14.28 -3.11 -9.37
CA GLN A 243 -14.81 -4.05 -10.36
C GLN A 243 -15.12 -5.42 -9.75
N HIS A 244 -14.26 -5.90 -8.83
CA HIS A 244 -14.46 -7.17 -8.14
C HIS A 244 -15.59 -7.10 -7.12
N ILE A 245 -15.74 -5.96 -6.42
CA ILE A 245 -16.84 -5.70 -5.50
C ILE A 245 -18.17 -5.66 -6.28
N MET A 246 -18.21 -4.92 -7.40
CA MET A 246 -19.42 -4.83 -8.23
C MET A 246 -19.79 -6.18 -8.87
N LYS A 247 -18.80 -6.96 -9.32
CA LYS A 247 -19.03 -8.32 -9.81
C LYS A 247 -19.64 -9.23 -8.73
N ALA A 248 -19.22 -9.14 -7.47
CA ALA A 248 -19.87 -9.88 -6.38
C ALA A 248 -21.35 -9.48 -6.21
N LYS A 249 -21.67 -8.19 -6.31
CA LYS A 249 -23.06 -7.71 -6.31
C LYS A 249 -23.87 -8.27 -7.48
N GLU A 250 -23.31 -8.22 -8.69
CA GLU A 250 -24.00 -8.67 -9.90
C GLU A 250 -24.19 -10.20 -9.96
N GLN A 251 -23.17 -10.96 -9.59
CA GLN A 251 -23.17 -12.42 -9.75
C GLN A 251 -23.81 -13.16 -8.56
N ASN A 252 -23.62 -12.65 -7.36
CA ASN A 252 -24.02 -13.33 -6.12
C ASN A 252 -25.09 -12.56 -5.34
N ASN A 253 -25.57 -11.41 -5.83
CA ASN A 253 -26.39 -10.47 -5.05
C ASN A 253 -25.75 -10.12 -3.70
N ALA A 254 -24.42 -10.06 -3.66
CA ALA A 254 -23.66 -9.87 -2.43
C ALA A 254 -23.92 -8.48 -1.83
N PRO A 255 -24.53 -8.38 -0.61
CA PRO A 255 -24.66 -7.11 0.06
C PRO A 255 -23.28 -6.54 0.42
N VAL A 256 -23.11 -5.25 0.19
CA VAL A 256 -21.91 -4.49 0.54
C VAL A 256 -22.21 -3.60 1.74
N ILE A 257 -21.56 -3.89 2.86
CA ILE A 257 -21.65 -3.14 4.10
C ILE A 257 -20.39 -2.30 4.24
N VAL A 258 -20.52 -0.99 4.40
CA VAL A 258 -19.38 -0.07 4.56
C VAL A 258 -19.47 0.62 5.92
N CYS A 259 -18.45 0.36 6.76
CA CYS A 259 -18.28 0.98 8.07
C CYS A 259 -17.18 2.04 7.99
N ASP A 260 -17.53 3.31 8.11
CA ASP A 260 -16.57 4.42 8.07
C ASP A 260 -17.16 5.63 8.82
N PRO A 261 -16.37 6.38 9.59
CA PRO A 261 -16.82 7.62 10.23
C PRO A 261 -17.32 8.68 9.23
N ARG A 262 -16.81 8.63 8.00
CA ARG A 262 -17.14 9.53 6.90
C ARG A 262 -17.92 8.80 5.80
N PHE A 263 -18.97 9.43 5.28
CA PHE A 263 -19.63 8.93 4.06
C PHE A 263 -18.73 9.13 2.85
N THR A 264 -18.03 8.06 2.46
CA THR A 264 -17.03 8.06 1.39
C THR A 264 -17.65 7.75 0.02
N ARG A 265 -16.86 7.91 -1.05
CA ARG A 265 -17.27 7.44 -2.39
C ARG A 265 -17.55 5.92 -2.42
N THR A 266 -16.85 5.15 -1.60
CA THR A 266 -17.13 3.72 -1.45
C THR A 266 -18.46 3.49 -0.75
N ALA A 267 -18.77 4.27 0.29
CA ALA A 267 -20.03 4.19 1.01
C ALA A 267 -21.24 4.49 0.11
N ALA A 268 -21.07 5.30 -0.93
CA ALA A 268 -22.12 5.57 -1.93
C ALA A 268 -22.55 4.33 -2.73
N HIS A 269 -21.78 3.26 -2.72
CA HIS A 269 -22.10 1.98 -3.37
C HIS A 269 -22.57 0.90 -2.39
N ALA A 270 -22.64 1.22 -1.09
CA ALA A 270 -23.04 0.29 -0.05
C ALA A 270 -24.55 0.06 -0.05
N ASP A 271 -24.95 -1.16 0.30
CA ASP A 271 -26.34 -1.51 0.62
C ASP A 271 -26.67 -1.13 2.06
N GLU A 272 -25.66 -1.18 2.96
CA GLU A 272 -25.76 -0.68 4.34
C GLU A 272 -24.52 0.17 4.65
N TYR A 273 -24.73 1.43 5.07
CA TYR A 273 -23.66 2.31 5.57
C TYR A 273 -23.75 2.42 7.09
N VAL A 274 -22.67 2.09 7.77
CA VAL A 274 -22.56 2.13 9.23
C VAL A 274 -21.60 3.25 9.62
N ARG A 275 -22.11 4.27 10.28
CA ARG A 275 -21.30 5.33 10.86
C ARG A 275 -20.98 5.01 12.32
N PHE A 276 -19.71 5.10 12.70
CA PHE A 276 -19.26 4.88 14.07
C PHE A 276 -18.20 5.90 14.50
N ARG A 277 -17.95 6.04 15.79
CA ARG A 277 -16.93 6.95 16.31
C ARG A 277 -15.54 6.40 16.02
N PRO A 278 -14.57 7.22 15.53
CA PRO A 278 -13.18 6.80 15.32
C PRO A 278 -12.58 6.18 16.59
N GLY A 279 -11.85 5.06 16.43
CA GLY A 279 -11.19 4.38 17.54
C GLY A 279 -12.08 3.40 18.32
N THR A 280 -13.34 3.20 17.90
CA THR A 280 -14.27 2.26 18.53
C THR A 280 -14.49 0.99 17.70
N ASP A 281 -13.56 0.66 16.84
CA ASP A 281 -13.64 -0.48 15.91
C ASP A 281 -13.88 -1.81 16.62
N VAL A 282 -13.14 -2.07 17.71
CA VAL A 282 -13.30 -3.31 18.49
C VAL A 282 -14.71 -3.41 19.07
N ALA A 283 -15.22 -2.31 19.66
CA ALA A 283 -16.58 -2.28 20.22
C ALA A 283 -17.65 -2.53 19.14
N LEU A 284 -17.46 -1.95 17.93
CA LEU A 284 -18.35 -2.19 16.80
C LEU A 284 -18.40 -3.68 16.42
N ILE A 285 -17.21 -4.31 16.31
CA ILE A 285 -17.13 -5.74 15.98
C ILE A 285 -17.69 -6.62 17.11
N TRP A 286 -17.44 -6.25 18.38
CA TRP A 286 -18.04 -6.96 19.53
C TRP A 286 -19.55 -6.88 19.50
N GLY A 287 -20.13 -5.74 19.13
CA GLY A 287 -21.59 -5.61 18.96
C GLY A 287 -22.14 -6.51 17.85
N ILE A 288 -21.44 -6.63 16.72
CA ILE A 288 -21.81 -7.57 15.65
C ILE A 288 -21.71 -9.01 16.14
N LEU A 289 -20.63 -9.37 16.82
CA LEU A 289 -20.42 -10.71 17.39
C LEU A 289 -21.40 -11.04 18.49
N TRP A 290 -21.82 -10.06 19.31
CA TRP A 290 -22.86 -10.25 20.32
C TRP A 290 -24.15 -10.78 19.68
N HIS A 291 -24.62 -10.13 18.61
CA HIS A 291 -25.82 -10.59 17.89
C HIS A 291 -25.61 -11.96 17.23
N ILE A 292 -24.42 -12.25 16.72
CA ILE A 292 -24.08 -13.55 16.12
C ILE A 292 -24.19 -14.65 17.18
N PHE A 293 -23.61 -14.47 18.35
CA PHE A 293 -23.57 -15.49 19.41
C PHE A 293 -24.91 -15.66 20.11
N GLU A 294 -25.61 -14.57 20.43
CA GLU A 294 -26.94 -14.62 21.07
C GLU A 294 -27.98 -15.33 20.18
N ASN A 295 -27.88 -15.20 18.88
CA ASN A 295 -28.82 -15.85 17.96
C ASN A 295 -28.28 -17.22 17.43
N GLY A 296 -27.12 -17.65 17.85
CA GLY A 296 -26.50 -18.92 17.41
C GLY A 296 -26.16 -18.97 15.93
N TRP A 297 -25.80 -17.82 15.33
CA TRP A 297 -25.49 -17.68 13.90
C TRP A 297 -24.04 -17.97 13.56
N GLU A 298 -23.19 -18.24 14.54
CA GLU A 298 -21.80 -18.63 14.33
C GLU A 298 -21.67 -19.99 13.62
N ASP A 299 -20.53 -20.24 12.99
CA ASP A 299 -20.19 -21.56 12.45
C ASP A 299 -19.59 -22.44 13.56
N LYS A 300 -20.47 -23.16 14.26
CA LYS A 300 -20.08 -23.98 15.41
C LYS A 300 -19.09 -25.10 15.04
N GLU A 301 -19.24 -25.69 13.85
CA GLU A 301 -18.37 -26.77 13.41
C GLU A 301 -16.97 -26.25 13.03
N PHE A 302 -16.90 -25.13 12.35
CA PHE A 302 -15.64 -24.47 12.05
C PHE A 302 -14.91 -24.06 13.34
N ILE A 303 -15.64 -23.44 14.28
CA ILE A 303 -15.08 -23.06 15.58
C ILE A 303 -14.54 -24.28 16.31
N ARG A 304 -15.33 -25.33 16.44
CA ARG A 304 -14.96 -26.58 17.15
C ARG A 304 -13.69 -27.23 16.58
N THR A 305 -13.54 -27.19 15.24
CA THR A 305 -12.47 -27.95 14.56
C THR A 305 -11.24 -27.11 14.23
N ARG A 306 -11.36 -25.79 14.18
CA ARG A 306 -10.34 -24.92 13.61
C ARG A 306 -9.94 -23.72 14.48
N VAL A 307 -10.70 -23.39 15.53
CA VAL A 307 -10.49 -22.18 16.31
C VAL A 307 -10.22 -22.52 17.78
N TRP A 308 -9.12 -21.98 18.28
CA TRP A 308 -8.79 -22.05 19.71
C TRP A 308 -9.17 -20.75 20.41
N GLY A 309 -9.68 -20.82 21.65
CA GLY A 309 -9.94 -19.66 22.50
C GLY A 309 -11.22 -18.88 22.16
N MET A 310 -12.16 -19.42 21.39
CA MET A 310 -13.41 -18.73 21.05
C MET A 310 -14.34 -18.57 22.26
N ASP A 311 -14.27 -19.46 23.25
CA ASP A 311 -15.10 -19.36 24.46
C ASP A 311 -14.70 -18.16 25.32
N ASP A 312 -13.41 -17.83 25.39
CA ASP A 312 -12.93 -16.61 26.05
C ASP A 312 -13.47 -15.36 25.34
N ILE A 313 -13.50 -15.38 24.00
CA ILE A 313 -14.09 -14.31 23.19
C ILE A 313 -15.57 -14.18 23.44
N LYS A 314 -16.34 -15.29 23.50
CA LYS A 314 -17.78 -15.26 23.81
C LYS A 314 -18.04 -14.64 25.20
N THR A 315 -17.23 -15.02 26.19
CA THR A 315 -17.30 -14.47 27.54
C THR A 315 -17.07 -12.96 27.56
N GLU A 316 -16.10 -12.48 26.80
CA GLU A 316 -15.84 -11.04 26.70
C GLU A 316 -16.94 -10.31 25.92
N VAL A 317 -17.37 -10.86 24.79
CA VAL A 317 -18.42 -10.27 23.94
C VAL A 317 -19.75 -10.16 24.65
N ALA A 318 -20.09 -11.09 25.55
CA ALA A 318 -21.33 -11.05 26.32
C ALA A 318 -21.51 -9.78 27.17
N LYS A 319 -20.40 -9.10 27.52
CA LYS A 319 -20.43 -7.82 28.24
C LYS A 319 -20.81 -6.62 27.35
N TRP A 320 -20.74 -6.79 26.03
CA TRP A 320 -20.96 -5.75 25.04
C TRP A 320 -22.37 -5.80 24.48
N THR A 321 -23.33 -5.52 25.36
CA THR A 321 -24.76 -5.46 24.97
C THR A 321 -25.01 -4.39 23.91
N PRO A 322 -26.09 -4.46 23.14
CA PRO A 322 -26.45 -3.46 22.14
C PRO A 322 -26.43 -2.02 22.67
N ASP A 323 -26.95 -1.79 23.88
CA ASP A 323 -26.98 -0.47 24.52
C ASP A 323 -25.55 0.04 24.86
N GLU A 324 -24.69 -0.84 25.36
CA GLU A 324 -23.31 -0.48 25.66
C GLU A 324 -22.52 -0.17 24.40
N VAL A 325 -22.72 -0.97 23.35
CA VAL A 325 -22.06 -0.73 22.04
C VAL A 325 -22.57 0.58 21.42
N GLU A 326 -23.86 0.85 21.45
CA GLU A 326 -24.41 2.12 20.96
C GLU A 326 -23.85 3.32 21.75
N ARG A 327 -23.77 3.22 23.06
CA ARG A 327 -23.17 4.24 23.93
C ARG A 327 -21.74 4.55 23.52
N VAL A 328 -20.92 3.54 23.23
CA VAL A 328 -19.51 3.67 22.88
C VAL A 328 -19.33 4.10 21.44
N THR A 329 -19.97 3.43 20.50
CA THR A 329 -19.75 3.62 19.06
C THR A 329 -20.61 4.69 18.42
N GLY A 330 -21.77 4.96 19.00
CA GLY A 330 -22.84 5.79 18.41
C GLY A 330 -23.61 5.10 17.29
N THR A 331 -23.43 3.79 17.11
CA THR A 331 -24.17 2.98 16.11
C THR A 331 -25.33 2.27 16.79
N PRO A 332 -26.57 2.44 16.32
CA PRO A 332 -27.74 1.80 16.91
C PRO A 332 -27.63 0.26 16.95
N GLY A 333 -27.99 -0.34 18.10
CA GLY A 333 -27.95 -1.80 18.26
C GLY A 333 -28.77 -2.54 17.19
N SER A 334 -29.94 -2.01 16.81
CA SER A 334 -30.77 -2.56 15.72
C SER A 334 -30.09 -2.54 14.35
N GLN A 335 -29.18 -1.57 14.10
CA GLN A 335 -28.38 -1.55 12.88
C GLN A 335 -27.32 -2.65 12.92
N LEU A 336 -26.68 -2.87 14.06
CA LEU A 336 -25.67 -3.93 14.22
C LEU A 336 -26.30 -5.33 14.09
N GLU A 337 -27.54 -5.51 14.56
CA GLU A 337 -28.29 -6.75 14.36
C GLU A 337 -28.51 -7.04 12.86
N ARG A 338 -28.93 -6.04 12.07
CA ARG A 338 -29.09 -6.21 10.61
C ARG A 338 -27.77 -6.58 9.94
N VAL A 339 -26.68 -5.91 10.32
CA VAL A 339 -25.35 -6.22 9.80
C VAL A 339 -24.94 -7.66 10.15
N ALA A 340 -25.07 -8.06 11.41
CA ALA A 340 -24.74 -9.40 11.89
C ALA A 340 -25.55 -10.48 11.16
N ARG A 341 -26.86 -10.29 11.02
CA ARG A 341 -27.75 -11.18 10.28
C ARG A 341 -27.38 -11.28 8.80
N THR A 342 -27.06 -10.15 8.17
CA THR A 342 -26.63 -10.12 6.77
C THR A 342 -25.35 -10.91 6.56
N LEU A 343 -24.36 -10.73 7.42
CA LEU A 343 -23.09 -11.46 7.33
C LEU A 343 -23.26 -12.96 7.59
N ALA A 344 -24.07 -13.32 8.57
CA ALA A 344 -24.32 -14.72 8.92
C ALA A 344 -25.06 -15.49 7.82
N ASN A 345 -26.03 -14.85 7.15
CA ASN A 345 -26.85 -15.47 6.12
C ASN A 345 -26.19 -15.53 4.73
N ASN A 346 -25.15 -14.76 4.49
CA ASN A 346 -24.49 -14.65 3.18
C ASN A 346 -23.03 -15.10 3.25
N ARG A 347 -22.80 -16.37 3.55
CA ARG A 347 -21.47 -16.97 3.60
C ARG A 347 -21.17 -17.75 2.33
N PRO A 348 -19.90 -17.79 1.86
CA PRO A 348 -18.73 -17.10 2.41
C PRO A 348 -18.78 -15.59 2.16
N GLY A 349 -18.39 -14.83 3.18
CA GLY A 349 -18.26 -13.38 3.10
C GLY A 349 -16.82 -12.92 3.38
N THR A 350 -16.42 -11.81 2.79
CA THR A 350 -15.09 -11.24 3.00
C THR A 350 -15.11 -10.00 3.86
N VAL A 351 -14.07 -9.82 4.69
CA VAL A 351 -13.78 -8.56 5.38
C VAL A 351 -12.65 -7.83 4.66
N ILE A 352 -12.90 -6.57 4.32
CA ILE A 352 -11.93 -5.69 3.65
C ILE A 352 -11.61 -4.52 4.58
N TRP A 353 -10.33 -4.24 4.79
CA TRP A 353 -9.92 -3.01 5.48
C TRP A 353 -8.68 -2.37 4.86
N CYS A 354 -8.42 -1.13 5.25
CA CYS A 354 -7.28 -0.36 4.82
C CYS A 354 -6.70 0.43 6.01
N MET A 355 -6.13 1.61 5.75
CA MET A 355 -5.43 2.44 6.73
C MET A 355 -6.34 2.91 7.89
N GLY A 356 -7.64 3.13 7.63
CA GLY A 356 -8.60 3.56 8.64
C GLY A 356 -8.78 2.57 9.78
N GLY A 357 -8.68 1.25 9.52
CA GLY A 357 -8.73 0.23 10.56
C GLY A 357 -7.40 0.01 11.27
N THR A 358 -6.27 0.25 10.61
CA THR A 358 -4.95 -0.14 11.10
C THR A 358 -4.16 0.98 11.78
N GLN A 359 -4.30 2.24 11.34
CA GLN A 359 -3.52 3.37 11.89
C GLN A 359 -4.14 3.98 13.15
N HIS A 360 -4.28 3.16 14.17
CA HIS A 360 -4.70 3.52 15.53
C HIS A 360 -3.67 3.03 16.55
N THR A 361 -3.63 3.62 17.74
CA THR A 361 -2.78 3.16 18.84
C THR A 361 -3.09 1.72 19.24
N ASN A 362 -4.36 1.29 19.09
CA ASN A 362 -4.83 -0.08 19.32
C ASN A 362 -5.08 -0.86 18.01
N GLY A 363 -4.45 -0.47 16.89
CA GLY A 363 -4.65 -1.06 15.56
C GLY A 363 -4.44 -2.57 15.49
N ASN A 364 -3.59 -3.16 16.32
CA ASN A 364 -3.48 -4.61 16.48
C ASN A 364 -4.82 -5.25 16.87
N ASN A 365 -5.48 -4.68 17.88
CA ASN A 365 -6.75 -5.22 18.40
C ASN A 365 -7.87 -5.01 17.40
N ASN A 366 -7.89 -3.87 16.69
CA ASN A 366 -8.85 -3.66 15.62
C ASN A 366 -8.76 -4.77 14.57
N THR A 367 -7.57 -5.02 14.04
CA THR A 367 -7.36 -6.02 12.99
C THR A 367 -7.57 -7.45 13.49
N ARG A 368 -7.24 -7.75 14.77
CA ARG A 368 -7.60 -9.03 15.40
C ARG A 368 -9.11 -9.21 15.51
N ALA A 369 -9.84 -8.17 15.87
CA ALA A 369 -11.32 -8.23 15.95
C ALA A 369 -11.93 -8.56 14.58
N TYR A 370 -11.42 -7.97 13.49
CA TYR A 370 -11.87 -8.32 12.13
C TYR A 370 -11.57 -9.78 11.78
N CYS A 371 -10.42 -10.28 12.20
CA CYS A 371 -10.06 -11.69 12.03
C CYS A 371 -10.98 -12.61 12.86
N ILE A 372 -11.29 -12.26 14.10
CA ILE A 372 -12.16 -13.03 14.98
C ILE A 372 -13.58 -13.12 14.38
N LEU A 373 -14.10 -12.03 13.80
CA LEU A 373 -15.37 -12.06 13.08
C LEU A 373 -15.39 -13.09 11.96
N GLN A 374 -14.31 -13.16 11.17
CA GLN A 374 -14.18 -14.15 10.09
C GLN A 374 -14.06 -15.58 10.61
N LEU A 375 -13.38 -15.79 11.74
CA LEU A 375 -13.32 -17.09 12.40
C LEU A 375 -14.67 -17.53 12.97
N ALA A 376 -15.42 -16.61 13.58
CA ALA A 376 -16.75 -16.90 14.12
C ALA A 376 -17.75 -17.31 13.01
N LEU A 377 -17.61 -16.74 11.81
CA LEU A 377 -18.48 -17.03 10.67
C LEU A 377 -17.97 -18.17 9.77
N GLY A 378 -16.81 -18.78 10.06
CA GLY A 378 -16.27 -19.88 9.26
C GLY A 378 -15.81 -19.46 7.85
N ASN A 379 -15.50 -18.18 7.65
CA ASN A 379 -15.17 -17.62 6.33
C ASN A 379 -13.70 -17.78 5.92
N MET A 380 -12.89 -18.51 6.69
CA MET A 380 -11.46 -18.67 6.42
C MET A 380 -11.15 -19.95 5.65
N GLY A 381 -10.22 -19.85 4.68
CA GLY A 381 -9.80 -20.99 3.87
C GLY A 381 -10.76 -21.36 2.74
N THR A 382 -11.65 -20.43 2.34
CA THR A 382 -12.62 -20.61 1.26
C THR A 382 -12.58 -19.46 0.27
N SER A 383 -12.86 -19.75 -0.99
CA SER A 383 -13.00 -18.74 -2.04
C SER A 383 -14.18 -17.80 -1.73
N GLY A 384 -13.98 -16.50 -1.95
CA GLY A 384 -14.95 -15.46 -1.59
C GLY A 384 -15.02 -15.10 -0.11
N GLY A 385 -14.25 -15.79 0.74
CA GLY A 385 -14.10 -15.51 2.16
C GLY A 385 -12.85 -14.70 2.48
N GLY A 386 -12.27 -14.98 3.64
CA GLY A 386 -10.98 -14.46 4.08
C GLY A 386 -10.98 -12.98 4.47
N THR A 387 -9.76 -12.49 4.65
CA THR A 387 -9.49 -11.07 4.95
C THR A 387 -8.70 -10.44 3.82
N ASN A 388 -9.29 -9.45 3.18
CA ASN A 388 -8.72 -8.76 2.03
C ASN A 388 -8.19 -7.39 2.46
N ILE A 389 -6.88 -7.33 2.68
CA ILE A 389 -6.20 -6.15 3.20
C ILE A 389 -5.75 -5.28 2.02
N PHE A 390 -6.46 -4.18 1.77
CA PHE A 390 -6.12 -3.25 0.69
C PHE A 390 -4.98 -2.34 1.09
N ARG A 391 -3.76 -2.79 0.84
CA ARG A 391 -2.55 -2.05 1.17
C ARG A 391 -2.34 -0.86 0.23
N GLY A 392 -1.66 0.19 0.69
CA GLY A 392 -1.50 1.43 -0.07
C GLY A 392 -0.60 1.28 -1.30
N HIS A 393 0.55 0.64 -1.13
CA HIS A 393 1.58 0.57 -2.17
C HIS A 393 1.58 -0.77 -2.92
N CYS A 394 2.09 -0.73 -4.15
CA CYS A 394 2.06 -1.85 -5.09
C CYS A 394 2.76 -3.12 -4.57
N ASN A 395 3.87 -3.00 -3.86
CA ASN A 395 4.63 -4.14 -3.34
C ASN A 395 4.94 -4.06 -1.84
N VAL A 396 4.09 -3.38 -1.06
CA VAL A 396 4.32 -3.31 0.40
C VAL A 396 4.26 -4.68 1.06
N GLN A 397 3.42 -5.58 0.58
CA GLN A 397 3.36 -6.95 1.07
C GLN A 397 4.60 -7.74 0.67
N GLY A 398 4.99 -7.74 -0.60
CA GLY A 398 6.16 -8.48 -1.09
C GLY A 398 7.47 -8.01 -0.43
N ALA A 399 7.68 -6.71 -0.26
CA ALA A 399 8.84 -6.20 0.47
C ALA A 399 8.86 -6.64 1.95
N THR A 400 7.67 -6.74 2.58
CA THR A 400 7.52 -7.28 3.93
C THR A 400 7.81 -8.79 3.96
N ASP A 401 7.26 -9.55 3.02
CA ASP A 401 7.46 -11.00 2.88
C ASP A 401 8.95 -11.34 2.68
N LEU A 402 9.68 -10.46 1.98
CA LEU A 402 11.10 -10.60 1.72
C LEU A 402 12.01 -9.99 2.80
N GLY A 403 11.43 -9.63 3.95
CA GLY A 403 12.15 -9.30 5.16
C GLY A 403 12.82 -7.93 5.18
N VAL A 404 12.37 -6.96 4.37
CA VAL A 404 12.84 -5.57 4.46
C VAL A 404 12.26 -4.90 5.71
N LEU A 405 12.50 -5.51 6.85
CA LEU A 405 12.02 -5.09 8.18
C LEU A 405 13.12 -5.28 9.22
N ALA A 406 13.12 -4.41 10.21
CA ALA A 406 14.11 -4.39 11.28
C ALA A 406 14.11 -5.64 12.20
N ASN A 407 13.08 -6.46 12.12
CA ASN A 407 12.83 -7.59 13.04
C ASN A 407 12.60 -8.94 12.35
N THR A 408 12.78 -9.02 11.02
CA THR A 408 12.57 -10.27 10.29
C THR A 408 13.65 -10.52 9.23
N LEU A 409 13.78 -11.81 8.87
CA LEU A 409 14.40 -12.29 7.65
C LEU A 409 13.31 -12.64 6.63
N PRO A 410 13.63 -12.92 5.35
CA PRO A 410 12.65 -13.30 4.36
C PRO A 410 11.75 -14.45 4.84
N GLY A 411 10.47 -14.44 4.43
CA GLY A 411 9.49 -15.45 4.84
C GLY A 411 9.01 -15.30 6.30
N TYR A 412 9.10 -14.10 6.88
CA TYR A 412 8.74 -13.82 8.28
C TYR A 412 9.56 -14.58 9.32
N TYR A 413 10.72 -15.08 8.95
CA TYR A 413 11.65 -15.66 9.91
C TYR A 413 12.12 -14.55 10.88
N GLY A 414 12.03 -14.84 12.20
CA GLY A 414 12.57 -13.94 13.21
C GLY A 414 14.10 -13.94 13.23
N LEU A 415 14.70 -13.05 14.01
CA LEU A 415 16.15 -12.90 14.13
C LEU A 415 16.79 -13.90 15.13
N LYS A 416 16.32 -15.14 15.17
CA LYS A 416 16.85 -16.17 16.07
C LYS A 416 18.00 -16.94 15.42
N PRO A 417 18.93 -17.54 16.21
CA PRO A 417 20.07 -18.28 15.66
C PRO A 417 19.70 -19.33 14.61
N GLY A 418 18.61 -20.09 14.84
CA GLY A 418 18.13 -21.10 13.86
C GLY A 418 17.66 -20.49 12.54
N SER A 419 17.06 -19.30 12.57
CA SER A 419 16.66 -18.58 11.36
C SER A 419 17.87 -18.10 10.56
N TRP A 420 18.89 -17.61 11.23
CA TRP A 420 20.14 -17.20 10.60
C TRP A 420 20.89 -18.40 10.00
N ALA A 421 20.93 -19.52 10.69
CA ALA A 421 21.52 -20.76 10.15
C ALA A 421 20.78 -21.25 8.91
N HIS A 422 19.44 -21.15 8.89
CA HIS A 422 18.65 -21.46 7.71
C HIS A 422 19.00 -20.54 6.53
N TRP A 423 19.02 -19.22 6.75
CA TRP A 423 19.28 -18.28 5.67
C TRP A 423 20.73 -18.25 5.21
N ALA A 424 21.71 -18.46 6.09
CA ALA A 424 23.12 -18.66 5.70
C ALA A 424 23.24 -19.82 4.69
N ARG A 425 22.59 -20.96 5.00
CA ARG A 425 22.55 -22.10 4.07
C ARG A 425 21.84 -21.78 2.74
N VAL A 426 20.71 -21.05 2.77
CA VAL A 426 19.99 -20.65 1.55
C VAL A 426 20.81 -19.67 0.70
N TRP A 427 21.63 -18.84 1.34
CA TRP A 427 22.51 -17.90 0.68
C TRP A 427 23.86 -18.51 0.27
N GLU A 428 24.06 -19.80 0.58
CA GLU A 428 25.33 -20.52 0.35
C GLU A 428 26.52 -19.80 1.00
N GLU A 429 26.32 -19.29 2.24
CA GLU A 429 27.29 -18.49 2.97
C GLU A 429 27.69 -19.16 4.29
N ASP A 430 28.93 -18.93 4.71
CA ASP A 430 29.41 -19.39 6.02
C ASP A 430 28.71 -18.62 7.15
N LEU A 431 28.15 -19.36 8.10
CA LEU A 431 27.40 -18.76 9.21
C LEU A 431 28.30 -17.96 10.16
N ASP A 432 29.53 -18.39 10.38
CA ASP A 432 30.44 -17.72 11.32
C ASP A 432 31.04 -16.47 10.66
N TRP A 433 31.27 -16.49 9.36
CA TRP A 433 31.57 -15.29 8.60
C TRP A 433 30.42 -14.28 8.71
N LEU A 434 29.19 -14.71 8.52
CA LEU A 434 28.00 -13.84 8.63
C LEU A 434 27.85 -13.27 10.04
N LYS A 435 28.05 -14.08 11.09
CA LYS A 435 28.07 -13.60 12.48
C LYS A 435 29.13 -12.54 12.72
N GLY A 436 30.33 -12.74 12.15
CA GLY A 436 31.45 -11.80 12.26
C GLY A 436 31.19 -10.43 11.61
N ARG A 437 30.14 -10.30 10.78
CA ARG A 437 29.73 -9.01 10.19
C ARG A 437 29.01 -8.10 11.18
N PHE A 438 28.31 -8.67 12.18
CA PHE A 438 27.48 -7.95 13.13
C PHE A 438 28.28 -7.51 14.36
N ALA A 439 27.89 -6.38 14.92
CA ALA A 439 28.45 -5.89 16.17
C ALA A 439 28.00 -6.72 17.39
N THR A 440 28.80 -6.67 18.45
CA THR A 440 28.43 -7.11 19.79
C THR A 440 28.39 -5.89 20.69
N MET A 441 27.30 -5.73 21.47
CA MET A 441 27.11 -4.65 22.42
C MET A 441 27.17 -5.22 23.86
N LYS A 442 27.71 -4.47 24.78
CA LYS A 442 27.58 -4.78 26.21
C LYS A 442 26.24 -4.24 26.74
N THR A 443 25.50 -5.08 27.44
CA THR A 443 24.31 -4.68 28.18
C THR A 443 24.67 -3.95 29.46
N LYS A 444 23.70 -3.33 30.12
CA LYS A 444 23.93 -2.60 31.39
C LYS A 444 24.45 -3.51 32.52
N ASP A 445 24.12 -4.80 32.46
CA ASP A 445 24.61 -5.84 33.38
C ASP A 445 25.91 -6.53 32.90
N GLY A 446 26.57 -5.97 31.86
CA GLY A 446 27.88 -6.41 31.41
C GLY A 446 27.88 -7.63 30.45
N LYS A 447 26.71 -8.19 30.14
CA LYS A 447 26.62 -9.35 29.24
C LYS A 447 26.77 -8.96 27.78
N ASP A 448 27.30 -9.87 26.97
CA ASP A 448 27.38 -9.70 25.54
C ASP A 448 26.00 -9.88 24.88
N LYS A 449 25.69 -8.95 23.99
CA LYS A 449 24.47 -8.91 23.20
C LYS A 449 24.84 -8.85 21.73
N ALA A 450 24.62 -9.96 21.01
CA ALA A 450 24.90 -10.05 19.57
C ALA A 450 23.81 -9.31 18.78
N MET A 451 24.16 -8.22 18.13
CA MET A 451 23.21 -7.40 17.36
C MET A 451 22.56 -8.15 16.20
N MET A 452 23.16 -9.23 15.73
CA MET A 452 22.57 -10.14 14.75
C MET A 452 21.18 -10.67 15.18
N ASN A 453 20.99 -10.93 16.47
CA ASN A 453 19.74 -11.49 17.01
C ASN A 453 18.76 -10.42 17.53
N GLU A 454 19.13 -9.16 17.40
CA GLU A 454 18.34 -8.04 17.92
C GLU A 454 17.57 -7.31 16.84
N THR A 455 16.41 -6.81 17.21
CA THR A 455 15.65 -5.92 16.33
C THR A 455 16.42 -4.63 16.08
N GLY A 456 16.56 -4.26 14.82
CA GLY A 456 17.11 -2.98 14.42
C GLY A 456 16.17 -1.81 14.72
N ILE A 457 16.59 -0.61 14.37
CA ILE A 457 15.78 0.61 14.50
C ILE A 457 14.64 0.55 13.47
N PRO A 458 13.35 0.57 13.89
CA PRO A 458 12.24 0.63 12.93
C PRO A 458 12.14 2.03 12.29
N VAL A 459 11.58 2.12 11.09
CA VAL A 459 11.44 3.40 10.37
C VAL A 459 10.63 4.45 11.13
N SER A 460 9.78 4.08 12.06
CA SER A 460 9.09 5.02 12.96
C SER A 460 10.03 5.74 13.94
N ARG A 461 11.25 5.23 14.12
CA ARG A 461 12.27 5.74 15.07
C ARG A 461 13.62 6.06 14.42
N TRP A 462 13.74 6.13 13.09
CA TRP A 462 15.02 6.43 12.46
C TRP A 462 15.58 7.80 12.87
N ILE A 463 14.70 8.79 13.09
CA ILE A 463 15.08 10.12 13.60
C ILE A 463 15.72 10.00 14.99
N ASP A 464 15.12 9.18 15.85
CA ASP A 464 15.66 8.90 17.19
C ASP A 464 17.03 8.21 17.08
N GLY A 465 17.19 7.33 16.07
CA GLY A 465 18.47 6.69 15.75
C GLY A 465 19.64 7.67 15.55
N ILE A 466 19.33 8.90 15.20
CA ILE A 466 20.31 9.98 14.99
C ILE A 466 20.37 10.94 16.18
N LEU A 467 19.22 11.33 16.72
CA LEU A 467 19.09 12.42 17.70
C LEU A 467 19.12 11.98 19.16
N GLU A 468 18.68 10.77 19.49
CA GLU A 468 18.68 10.24 20.85
C GLU A 468 20.03 9.60 21.21
N ALA A 469 20.28 9.49 22.52
CA ALA A 469 21.42 8.72 23.00
C ALA A 469 21.28 7.23 22.62
N LYS A 470 22.34 6.63 22.10
CA LYS A 470 22.37 5.25 21.63
C LYS A 470 21.92 4.21 22.67
N GLU A 471 22.15 4.50 23.93
CA GLU A 471 21.76 3.65 25.07
C GLU A 471 20.24 3.50 25.18
N ASN A 472 19.47 4.55 24.82
CA ASN A 472 18.01 4.54 24.82
C ASN A 472 17.43 3.72 23.66
N LEU A 473 18.22 3.52 22.63
CA LEU A 473 17.86 2.76 21.44
C LEU A 473 18.30 1.29 21.52
N GLY A 474 19.18 0.97 22.48
CA GLY A 474 19.80 -0.34 22.56
C GLY A 474 20.70 -0.63 21.36
N GLN A 475 21.37 0.39 20.83
CA GLN A 475 22.26 0.32 19.68
C GLN A 475 23.72 0.56 20.11
N PRO A 476 24.70 -0.05 19.42
CA PRO A 476 26.14 0.19 19.69
C PRO A 476 26.54 1.64 19.45
N ASN A 477 26.00 2.24 18.39
CA ASN A 477 26.27 3.62 17.98
C ASN A 477 25.03 4.27 17.36
N ASN A 478 25.04 5.62 17.28
CA ASN A 478 24.04 6.37 16.55
C ASN A 478 24.21 6.19 15.03
N THR A 479 23.11 6.39 14.29
CA THR A 479 23.13 6.41 12.82
C THR A 479 23.90 7.61 12.32
N ARG A 480 24.88 7.38 11.45
CA ARG A 480 25.75 8.37 10.79
C ARG A 480 25.53 8.47 9.30
N ALA A 481 25.00 7.39 8.69
CA ALA A 481 24.71 7.36 7.26
C ALA A 481 23.36 6.71 6.98
N MET A 482 22.70 7.12 5.90
CA MET A 482 21.44 6.54 5.45
C MET A 482 21.45 6.22 3.97
N VAL A 483 21.01 5.00 3.63
CA VAL A 483 20.70 4.60 2.26
C VAL A 483 19.19 4.62 2.06
N LEU A 484 18.71 5.50 1.19
CA LEU A 484 17.29 5.68 0.88
C LEU A 484 16.99 5.05 -0.48
N TRP A 485 16.29 3.92 -0.49
CA TRP A 485 15.97 3.23 -1.71
C TRP A 485 14.47 3.31 -2.02
N GLY A 486 14.11 4.18 -2.98
CA GLY A 486 12.71 4.35 -3.40
C GLY A 486 11.79 4.87 -2.30
N HIS A 487 12.32 5.56 -1.32
CA HIS A 487 11.62 6.12 -0.18
C HIS A 487 11.82 7.63 -0.11
N ALA A 488 10.75 8.36 0.23
CA ALA A 488 10.80 9.80 0.46
C ALA A 488 10.48 10.09 1.94
N PRO A 489 11.50 10.25 2.80
CA PRO A 489 11.29 10.43 4.24
C PRO A 489 10.50 11.70 4.58
N ASN A 490 10.55 12.71 3.73
CA ASN A 490 9.77 13.95 3.88
C ASN A 490 8.24 13.77 3.80
N SER A 491 7.75 12.60 3.43
CA SER A 491 6.32 12.26 3.47
C SER A 491 5.87 11.61 4.79
N GLN A 492 6.77 11.44 5.74
CA GLN A 492 6.51 10.83 7.03
C GLN A 492 6.18 11.87 8.12
N THR A 493 5.95 11.39 9.34
CA THR A 493 5.73 12.23 10.52
C THR A 493 7.02 12.87 11.01
N ARG A 494 6.91 13.85 11.92
CA ARG A 494 8.06 14.53 12.57
C ARG A 494 8.96 15.27 11.58
N GLN A 495 8.38 15.97 10.62
CA GLN A 495 9.14 16.66 9.56
C GLN A 495 10.13 17.72 10.08
N LEU A 496 9.85 18.38 11.20
CA LEU A 496 10.77 19.35 11.78
C LEU A 496 12.01 18.66 12.34
N ASP A 497 11.84 17.58 13.09
CA ASP A 497 12.95 16.80 13.64
C ASP A 497 13.77 16.12 12.51
N MET A 498 13.09 15.74 11.43
CA MET A 498 13.72 15.10 10.28
C MET A 498 14.82 16.00 9.67
N LYS A 499 14.55 17.29 9.49
CA LYS A 499 15.55 18.22 8.95
C LYS A 499 16.79 18.24 9.84
N THR A 500 16.59 18.40 11.14
CA THR A 500 17.69 18.40 12.13
C THR A 500 18.46 17.09 12.13
N ALA A 501 17.76 15.95 11.99
CA ALA A 501 18.40 14.64 11.90
C ALA A 501 19.24 14.50 10.62
N MET A 502 18.67 14.86 9.47
CA MET A 502 19.39 14.76 8.19
C MET A 502 20.63 15.64 8.12
N GLU A 503 20.61 16.82 8.77
CA GLU A 503 21.76 17.73 8.84
C GLU A 503 22.91 17.18 9.72
N LYS A 504 22.67 16.16 10.56
CA LYS A 504 23.68 15.51 11.39
C LYS A 504 24.31 14.27 10.77
N LEU A 505 23.81 13.82 9.64
CA LEU A 505 24.40 12.67 8.95
C LEU A 505 25.70 13.05 8.25
N ASP A 506 26.66 12.13 8.26
CA ASP A 506 27.92 12.26 7.51
C ASP A 506 27.72 11.88 6.04
N LEU A 507 26.71 11.02 5.73
CA LEU A 507 26.41 10.56 4.39
C LEU A 507 24.91 10.26 4.21
#